data_735bf82c06b680d610583aea94f2b5ff
#
_entry.id   735bf82c06b680d610583aea94f2b5ff
#
_cell.length_a   1.000
_cell.length_b   1.000
_cell.length_c   1.000
_cell.angle_alpha   90.00
_cell.angle_beta   90.00
_cell.angle_gamma   90.00
#
_symmetry.space_group_name_H-M   'P 1'
#
loop_
_entity.id
_entity.type
_entity.pdbx_description
1 polymer ?
#
loop_
_entity_poly.entity_id
_entity_poly.type
_entity_poly.pdbx_seq_one_letter_code
_entity_poly.pdbx_strand_id
1 'polypeptide(L)'
;MNAIIIEDNTIDLLNLESLLSKYFPEIVILGHATSVKSGIELLSTTKPDLVISDVQLPDGVSFDILNQLDSFPFQLIVISAFDSYAMNAIKIGAIDYILKPATRVTLENAINKAKVQVDQKIRMEQ
;
A
#
# COMPACT_ATOMS: atom_id res chain seq x y z
N MET A 1 12.50 -4.58 -3.27
CA MET A 1 11.54 -3.63 -2.63
C MET A 1 10.67 -4.38 -1.66
N ASN A 2 10.59 -3.90 -0.43
CA ASN A 2 9.80 -4.52 0.62
C ASN A 2 8.41 -3.86 0.70
N ALA A 3 7.39 -4.65 0.97
CA ALA A 3 6.03 -4.14 1.05
C ALA A 3 5.24 -4.76 2.20
N ILE A 4 4.25 -4.03 2.67
CA ILE A 4 3.18 -4.56 3.53
C ILE A 4 1.83 -4.33 2.86
N ILE A 5 0.86 -5.13 3.26
CA ILE A 5 -0.51 -5.05 2.75
C ILE A 5 -1.45 -4.79 3.93
N ILE A 6 -2.37 -3.84 3.75
CA ILE A 6 -3.43 -3.58 4.74
C ILE A 6 -4.77 -3.83 4.04
N GLU A 7 -5.41 -4.95 4.38
CA GLU A 7 -6.64 -5.41 3.74
C GLU A 7 -7.38 -6.36 4.67
N ASP A 8 -8.65 -6.09 4.95
CA ASP A 8 -9.46 -6.94 5.84
C ASP A 8 -10.27 -8.01 5.10
N ASN A 9 -10.51 -7.83 3.80
CA ASN A 9 -11.27 -8.80 3.01
C ASN A 9 -10.34 -9.93 2.55
N THR A 10 -10.64 -11.16 2.97
CA THR A 10 -9.79 -12.32 2.67
C THR A 10 -9.65 -12.58 1.17
N ILE A 11 -10.73 -12.44 0.41
CA ILE A 11 -10.71 -12.69 -1.04
C ILE A 11 -9.82 -11.64 -1.74
N ASP A 12 -9.97 -10.36 -1.38
CA ASP A 12 -9.16 -9.29 -1.96
C ASP A 12 -7.69 -9.44 -1.59
N LEU A 13 -7.40 -9.83 -0.34
CA LEU A 13 -6.05 -10.09 0.11
C LEU A 13 -5.40 -11.23 -0.68
N LEU A 14 -6.10 -12.35 -0.86
CA LEU A 14 -5.59 -13.50 -1.62
C LEU A 14 -5.38 -13.14 -3.09
N ASN A 15 -6.28 -12.36 -3.68
CA ASN A 15 -6.13 -11.89 -5.06
C ASN A 15 -4.86 -11.05 -5.20
N LEU A 16 -4.65 -10.11 -4.29
CA LEU A 16 -3.48 -9.23 -4.30
C LEU A 16 -2.19 -10.01 -4.09
N GLU A 17 -2.15 -10.89 -3.09
CA GLU A 17 -0.97 -11.73 -2.82
C GLU A 17 -0.63 -12.63 -4.01
N SER A 18 -1.64 -13.21 -4.66
CA SER A 18 -1.47 -14.06 -5.83
C SER A 18 -0.88 -13.28 -7.01
N LEU A 19 -1.41 -12.09 -7.28
CA LEU A 19 -0.89 -11.23 -8.35
C LEU A 19 0.56 -10.80 -8.09
N LEU A 20 0.87 -10.42 -6.86
CA LEU A 20 2.22 -10.03 -6.48
C LEU A 20 3.19 -11.18 -6.60
N SER A 21 2.83 -12.36 -6.09
CA SER A 21 3.66 -13.55 -6.15
C SER A 21 3.94 -13.99 -7.60
N LYS A 22 2.93 -13.91 -8.46
CA LYS A 22 3.03 -14.38 -9.84
C LYS A 22 3.77 -13.42 -10.75
N TYR A 23 3.50 -12.12 -10.63
CA TYR A 23 3.98 -11.12 -11.60
C TYR A 23 5.04 -10.16 -11.06
N PHE A 24 5.20 -10.09 -9.74
CA PHE A 24 6.15 -9.16 -9.09
C PHE A 24 6.96 -9.88 -8.02
N PRO A 25 7.68 -10.97 -8.39
CA PRO A 25 8.39 -11.80 -7.39
C PRO A 25 9.53 -11.06 -6.69
N GLU A 26 9.99 -9.94 -7.23
CA GLU A 26 11.02 -9.11 -6.62
C GLU A 26 10.51 -8.33 -5.40
N ILE A 27 9.20 -8.23 -5.22
CA ILE A 27 8.61 -7.59 -4.06
C ILE A 27 8.53 -8.58 -2.91
N VAL A 28 9.18 -8.25 -1.79
CA VAL A 28 9.16 -9.06 -0.58
C VAL A 28 8.05 -8.56 0.34
N ILE A 29 7.06 -9.38 0.59
CA ILE A 29 5.96 -9.04 1.50
C ILE A 29 6.40 -9.32 2.93
N LEU A 30 6.54 -8.27 3.74
CA LEU A 30 6.98 -8.36 5.14
C LEU A 30 5.85 -8.79 6.07
N GLY A 31 4.62 -8.55 5.69
CA GLY A 31 3.45 -8.92 6.47
C GLY A 31 2.19 -8.26 5.95
N HIS A 32 1.06 -8.60 6.58
CA HIS A 32 -0.19 -7.95 6.29
C HIS A 32 -0.93 -7.59 7.57
N ALA A 33 -1.83 -6.62 7.49
CA ALA A 33 -2.68 -6.18 8.59
C ALA A 33 -4.13 -6.09 8.09
N THR A 34 -5.08 -6.22 9.02
CA THR A 34 -6.51 -6.28 8.70
C THR A 34 -7.32 -5.14 9.32
N SER A 35 -6.66 -4.24 10.02
CA SER A 35 -7.32 -3.13 10.74
C SER A 35 -6.39 -1.93 10.84
N VAL A 36 -6.93 -0.79 11.23
CA VAL A 36 -6.14 0.41 11.56
C VAL A 36 -5.14 0.08 12.67
N LYS A 37 -5.62 -0.53 13.74
CA LYS A 37 -4.79 -0.89 14.89
C LYS A 37 -3.64 -1.83 14.50
N SER A 38 -3.95 -2.93 13.82
CA SER A 38 -2.92 -3.89 13.39
C SER A 38 -1.98 -3.31 12.34
N GLY A 39 -2.47 -2.38 11.51
CA GLY A 39 -1.63 -1.65 10.56
C GLY A 39 -0.59 -0.78 11.24
N ILE A 40 -0.99 -0.05 12.28
CA ILE A 40 -0.07 0.75 13.09
C ILE A 40 0.97 -0.15 13.76
N GLU A 41 0.54 -1.27 14.34
CA GLU A 41 1.44 -2.22 14.98
C GLU A 41 2.45 -2.80 13.99
N LEU A 42 2.00 -3.18 12.79
CA LEU A 42 2.87 -3.72 11.75
C LEU A 42 3.89 -2.68 11.29
N LEU A 43 3.49 -1.44 11.11
CA LEU A 43 4.40 -0.35 10.72
C LEU A 43 5.41 -0.02 11.83
N SER A 44 5.08 -0.27 13.08
CA SER A 44 6.01 -0.03 14.19
C SER A 44 7.14 -1.05 14.24
N THR A 45 6.96 -2.21 13.61
CA THR A 45 7.94 -3.32 13.64
C THR A 45 8.60 -3.61 12.29
N THR A 46 8.18 -2.90 11.24
CA THR A 46 8.71 -3.09 9.88
C THR A 46 9.14 -1.77 9.27
N LYS A 47 9.96 -1.86 8.23
CA LYS A 47 10.37 -0.68 7.44
C LYS A 47 10.11 -0.95 5.96
N PRO A 48 8.83 -0.93 5.55
CA PRO A 48 8.50 -1.19 4.14
C PRO A 48 8.91 -0.01 3.24
N ASP A 49 9.24 -0.31 2.01
CA ASP A 49 9.38 0.68 0.94
C ASP A 49 8.02 1.06 0.36
N LEU A 50 7.08 0.12 0.43
CA LEU A 50 5.76 0.22 -0.19
C LEU A 50 4.68 -0.28 0.77
N VAL A 51 3.59 0.48 0.86
CA VAL A 51 2.36 0.07 1.56
C VAL A 51 1.24 0.02 0.53
N ILE A 52 0.58 -1.13 0.43
CA ILE A 52 -0.61 -1.32 -0.40
C ILE A 52 -1.79 -1.46 0.56
N SER A 53 -2.71 -0.51 0.53
CA SER A 53 -3.75 -0.42 1.55
C SER A 53 -5.13 -0.20 0.96
N ASP A 54 -6.12 -0.93 1.49
CA ASP A 54 -7.52 -0.55 1.35
C ASP A 54 -7.80 0.71 2.20
N VAL A 55 -8.90 1.38 1.94
CA VAL A 55 -9.33 2.56 2.69
C VAL A 55 -10.20 2.17 3.87
N GLN A 56 -11.25 1.38 3.62
CA GLN A 56 -12.22 1.00 4.65
C GLN A 56 -11.75 -0.24 5.41
N LEU A 57 -11.56 -0.09 6.71
CA LEU A 57 -11.15 -1.15 7.62
C LEU A 57 -12.20 -1.28 8.73
N PRO A 58 -12.24 -2.41 9.48
CA PRO A 58 -13.29 -2.62 10.49
C PRO A 58 -13.33 -1.56 11.59
N ASP A 59 -12.20 -0.94 11.90
CA ASP A 59 -12.03 0.01 13.00
C ASP A 59 -11.75 1.45 12.52
N GLY A 60 -11.95 1.74 11.24
CA GLY A 60 -11.77 3.08 10.70
C GLY A 60 -11.30 3.10 9.26
N VAL A 61 -10.67 4.18 8.86
CA VAL A 61 -10.09 4.32 7.51
C VAL A 61 -8.57 4.30 7.59
N SER A 62 -7.94 3.75 6.56
CA SER A 62 -6.47 3.62 6.53
C SER A 62 -5.74 4.97 6.58
N PHE A 63 -6.36 6.05 6.14
CA PHE A 63 -5.79 7.39 6.24
C PHE A 63 -5.52 7.81 7.69
N ASP A 64 -6.26 7.25 8.66
CA ASP A 64 -6.02 7.50 10.09
C ASP A 64 -4.67 6.95 10.55
N ILE A 65 -4.19 5.88 9.93
CA ILE A 65 -2.84 5.34 10.20
C ILE A 65 -1.80 6.39 9.83
N LEU A 66 -1.94 6.97 8.63
CA LEU A 66 -0.97 7.93 8.10
C LEU A 66 -0.99 9.24 8.87
N ASN A 67 -2.17 9.67 9.33
CA ASN A 67 -2.32 10.89 10.12
C ASN A 67 -1.66 10.80 11.50
N GLN A 68 -1.37 9.59 11.99
CA GLN A 68 -0.67 9.38 13.24
C GLN A 68 0.85 9.37 13.09
N LEU A 69 1.35 9.40 11.85
CA LEU A 69 2.77 9.43 11.56
C LEU A 69 3.22 10.87 11.30
N ASP A 70 4.35 11.27 11.87
CA ASP A 70 4.95 12.58 11.57
C ASP A 70 5.36 12.67 10.11
N SER A 71 5.86 11.55 9.57
CA SER A 71 6.15 11.37 8.16
C SER A 71 6.07 9.89 7.83
N PHE A 72 5.85 9.57 6.55
CA PHE A 72 5.92 8.17 6.14
C PHE A 72 6.96 8.02 5.01
N PRO A 73 8.04 7.28 5.29
CA PRO A 73 9.15 7.12 4.33
C PRO A 73 8.87 6.08 3.24
N PHE A 74 7.67 5.57 3.17
CA PHE A 74 7.26 4.56 2.20
C PHE A 74 6.36 5.17 1.12
N GLN A 75 6.28 4.50 -0.03
CA GLN A 75 5.30 4.82 -1.07
C GLN A 75 3.97 4.17 -0.74
N LEU A 76 2.87 4.84 -1.04
CA LEU A 76 1.52 4.36 -0.75
C LEU A 76 0.75 4.12 -2.04
N ILE A 77 0.24 2.90 -2.21
CA ILE A 77 -0.76 2.55 -3.22
C ILE A 77 -2.07 2.26 -2.50
N VAL A 78 -3.12 2.96 -2.87
CA VAL A 78 -4.46 2.73 -2.31
C VAL A 78 -5.25 1.85 -3.26
N ILE A 79 -5.88 0.80 -2.73
CA ILE A 79 -6.80 -0.07 -3.48
C ILE A 79 -8.15 -0.03 -2.79
N SER A 80 -9.21 0.37 -3.50
CA SER A 80 -10.53 0.55 -2.90
C SER A 80 -11.63 0.13 -3.87
N ALA A 81 -12.76 -0.32 -3.31
CA ALA A 81 -13.98 -0.59 -4.09
C ALA A 81 -14.70 0.71 -4.49
N PHE A 82 -14.30 1.86 -3.94
CA PHE A 82 -14.97 3.14 -4.12
C PHE A 82 -14.03 4.17 -4.73
N ASP A 83 -14.54 5.01 -5.63
CA ASP A 83 -13.79 6.12 -6.21
C ASP A 83 -13.85 7.40 -5.36
N SER A 84 -14.75 7.45 -4.38
CA SER A 84 -14.99 8.63 -3.54
C SER A 84 -13.80 9.02 -2.68
N TYR A 85 -12.82 8.12 -2.47
CA TYR A 85 -11.62 8.41 -1.67
C TYR A 85 -10.42 8.89 -2.49
N ALA A 86 -10.57 9.01 -3.82
CA ALA A 86 -9.43 9.34 -4.68
C ALA A 86 -8.80 10.68 -4.33
N MET A 87 -9.61 11.70 -4.03
CA MET A 87 -9.10 13.02 -3.65
C MET A 87 -8.36 12.98 -2.31
N ASN A 88 -8.83 12.18 -1.36
CA ASN A 88 -8.16 11.99 -0.08
C ASN A 88 -6.78 11.34 -0.28
N ALA A 89 -6.71 10.34 -1.16
CA ALA A 89 -5.46 9.65 -1.48
C ALA A 89 -4.45 10.61 -2.12
N ILE A 90 -4.88 11.45 -3.04
CA ILE A 90 -4.03 12.46 -3.68
C ILE A 90 -3.49 13.43 -2.63
N LYS A 91 -4.35 13.94 -1.76
CA LYS A 91 -3.97 14.91 -0.72
C LYS A 91 -2.94 14.34 0.26
N ILE A 92 -3.04 13.05 0.58
CA ILE A 92 -2.10 12.42 1.50
C ILE A 92 -0.79 11.99 0.82
N GLY A 93 -0.71 12.09 -0.51
CA GLY A 93 0.49 11.77 -1.26
C GLY A 93 0.61 10.32 -1.72
N ALA A 94 -0.51 9.62 -1.90
CA ALA A 94 -0.50 8.28 -2.48
C ALA A 94 0.09 8.34 -3.90
N ILE A 95 0.90 7.34 -4.24
CA ILE A 95 1.53 7.27 -5.57
C ILE A 95 0.52 6.85 -6.64
N ASP A 96 -0.49 6.08 -6.24
CA ASP A 96 -1.57 5.67 -7.14
C ASP A 96 -2.82 5.25 -6.37
N TYR A 97 -3.93 5.20 -7.07
CA TYR A 97 -5.23 4.78 -6.56
C TYR A 97 -5.83 3.76 -7.53
N ILE A 98 -6.09 2.55 -7.04
CA ILE A 98 -6.60 1.45 -7.85
C ILE A 98 -8.00 1.09 -7.39
N LEU A 99 -8.97 1.07 -8.33
CA LEU A 99 -10.30 0.54 -8.05
C LEU A 99 -10.28 -0.99 -8.09
N LYS A 100 -10.91 -1.61 -7.10
CA LYS A 100 -11.05 -3.06 -7.06
C LYS A 100 -11.95 -3.56 -8.21
N PRO A 101 -11.67 -4.74 -8.77
CA PRO A 101 -10.57 -5.63 -8.40
C PRO A 101 -9.24 -5.17 -8.99
N ALA A 102 -8.17 -5.32 -8.22
CA ALA A 102 -6.83 -5.11 -8.73
C ALA A 102 -6.52 -6.12 -9.83
N THR A 103 -5.84 -5.66 -10.88
CA THR A 103 -5.41 -6.50 -11.99
C THR A 103 -3.90 -6.39 -12.16
N ARG A 104 -3.33 -7.29 -12.96
CA ARG A 104 -1.90 -7.20 -13.30
C ARG A 104 -1.54 -5.83 -13.86
N VAL A 105 -2.35 -5.30 -14.78
CA VAL A 105 -2.06 -4.03 -15.46
C VAL A 105 -2.12 -2.85 -14.47
N THR A 106 -3.16 -2.77 -13.64
CA THR A 106 -3.29 -1.68 -12.68
C THR A 106 -2.18 -1.72 -11.63
N LEU A 107 -1.81 -2.92 -11.17
CA LEU A 107 -0.70 -3.09 -10.23
C LEU A 107 0.64 -2.74 -10.89
N GLU A 108 0.86 -3.17 -12.11
CA GLU A 108 2.12 -2.89 -12.83
C GLU A 108 2.36 -1.38 -12.94
N ASN A 109 1.33 -0.63 -13.35
CA ASN A 109 1.43 0.82 -13.47
C ASN A 109 1.76 1.47 -12.11
N ALA A 110 1.07 1.07 -11.05
CA ALA A 110 1.28 1.62 -9.72
C ALA A 110 2.65 1.25 -9.14
N ILE A 111 3.05 -0.01 -9.28
CA ILE A 111 4.32 -0.52 -8.77
C ILE A 111 5.50 0.13 -9.50
N ASN A 112 5.39 0.33 -10.82
CA ASN A 112 6.44 1.01 -11.58
C ASN A 112 6.64 2.45 -11.10
N LYS A 113 5.56 3.18 -10.82
CA LYS A 113 5.65 4.52 -10.22
C LYS A 113 6.33 4.48 -8.85
N ALA A 114 5.97 3.49 -8.01
CA ALA A 114 6.56 3.33 -6.69
C ALA A 114 8.07 3.01 -6.79
N LYS A 115 8.48 2.15 -7.72
CA LYS A 115 9.89 1.80 -7.94
C LYS A 115 10.72 3.02 -8.30
N VAL A 116 10.21 3.89 -9.16
CA VAL A 116 10.91 5.12 -9.54
C VAL A 116 11.17 5.99 -8.31
N GLN A 117 10.18 6.15 -7.43
CA GLN A 117 10.31 6.95 -6.23
C GLN A 117 11.26 6.33 -5.21
N VAL A 118 11.21 5.02 -5.02
CA VAL A 118 12.12 4.30 -4.13
C VAL A 118 13.56 4.43 -4.62
N ASP A 119 13.81 4.27 -5.92
CA ASP A 119 15.14 4.41 -6.51
C ASP A 119 15.68 5.83 -6.37
N GLN A 120 14.84 6.84 -6.57
CA GLN A 120 15.23 8.25 -6.37
C GLN A 120 15.60 8.52 -4.92
N LYS A 121 14.86 7.99 -3.97
CA LYS A 121 15.15 8.13 -2.55
C LYS A 121 16.51 7.52 -2.21
N ILE A 122 16.81 6.33 -2.70
CA ILE A 122 18.10 5.67 -2.48
C ILE A 122 19.24 6.53 -3.04
N ARG A 123 19.10 7.09 -4.24
CA ARG A 123 20.12 7.97 -4.86
C ARG A 123 20.36 9.23 -4.04
N MET A 124 19.31 9.83 -3.49
CA MET A 124 19.42 11.03 -2.68
C MET A 124 20.10 10.78 -1.33
N GLU A 125 20.00 9.56 -0.79
CA GLU A 125 20.64 9.18 0.46
C GLU A 125 22.13 8.82 0.29
N GLN A 126 22.60 8.64 -0.92
CA GLN A 126 24.00 8.38 -1.25
C GLN A 126 24.74 9.68 -1.50
#